data_5ec0578ef8ae4710209dbb14292e3477
#
_entry.id   5ec0578ef8ae4710209dbb14292e3477
#
_cell.length_a   1.000
_cell.length_b   1.000
_cell.length_c   1.000
_cell.angle_alpha   90.00
_cell.angle_beta   90.00
_cell.angle_gamma   90.00
#
_symmetry.space_group_name_H-M   'P 1'
#
loop_
_entity.id
_entity.type
_entity.pdbx_description
1 polymer ?
#
loop_
_entity_poly.entity_id
_entity_poly.type
_entity_poly.pdbx_seq_one_letter_code
_entity_poly.pdbx_strand_id
1 'polypeptide(L)'
;MSGLALTLALLCSGAMPAHAAIATGTVGTLKVERHGDHGRAVVLIPGLQGGPWVWQQTIAQLQKNHVVYVVTLAGFDGVPAPAEDGNLFDRADDSLLRLIEQHKIDKPVLIGHSLGGTLALRFAGEHPRLVSGVVAVEGLPIFPGMERVSTEQRKMMAEQMQTTMAAATLEQFKAQTLGYMQKVGVIDPQLAARYAPMNARSDIKASARYMAEDLASDLRPGLKHANVPILEISPYYAPDFSQPPMQFSEAQKVAYYQSLLVDAPNAKVVSISPARHFVMLDQPMKFQQTLDTFLKTL
;
A
#
# COMPACT_ATOMS: atom_id res chain seq x y z
N MET A 1 43.05 64.41 -10.82
CA MET A 1 41.60 64.23 -10.84
C MET A 1 41.37 62.71 -11.03
N SER A 2 41.18 62.04 -9.92
CA SER A 2 41.04 60.60 -9.95
C SER A 2 39.56 60.24 -9.67
N GLY A 3 38.89 59.70 -10.66
CA GLY A 3 37.51 59.25 -10.52
C GLY A 3 37.43 57.81 -9.96
N LEU A 4 36.79 57.70 -8.82
CA LEU A 4 36.52 56.43 -8.16
C LEU A 4 35.18 55.84 -8.70
N ALA A 5 35.23 54.73 -9.43
CA ALA A 5 34.03 54.00 -9.89
C ALA A 5 33.61 53.04 -8.78
N LEU A 6 32.41 53.29 -8.22
CA LEU A 6 31.78 52.42 -7.22
C LEU A 6 30.98 51.33 -7.95
N THR A 7 31.46 50.09 -7.90
CA THR A 7 30.73 48.92 -8.45
C THR A 7 29.77 48.39 -7.40
N LEU A 8 28.46 48.51 -7.63
CA LEU A 8 27.40 48.00 -6.80
C LEU A 8 27.17 46.51 -7.16
N ALA A 9 27.59 45.57 -6.30
CA ALA A 9 27.31 44.15 -6.45
C ALA A 9 25.90 43.86 -5.92
N LEU A 10 24.96 43.54 -6.83
CA LEU A 10 23.65 43.00 -6.46
C LEU A 10 23.81 41.55 -5.99
N LEU A 11 23.69 41.33 -4.68
CA LEU A 11 23.53 40.00 -4.11
C LEU A 11 22.08 39.54 -4.35
N CYS A 12 21.86 38.70 -5.38
CA CYS A 12 20.64 37.95 -5.54
C CYS A 12 20.62 36.83 -4.50
N SER A 13 19.95 37.06 -3.36
CA SER A 13 19.61 36.05 -2.40
C SER A 13 18.52 35.17 -3.01
N GLY A 14 18.90 34.08 -3.66
CA GLY A 14 17.99 33.03 -4.07
C GLY A 14 17.41 32.35 -2.83
N ALA A 15 16.18 32.69 -2.48
CA ALA A 15 15.43 31.93 -1.47
C ALA A 15 15.25 30.51 -2.01
N MET A 16 15.92 29.54 -1.38
CA MET A 16 15.59 28.13 -1.61
C MET A 16 14.11 27.94 -1.21
N PRO A 17 13.32 27.21 -2.02
CA PRO A 17 11.95 26.89 -1.62
C PRO A 17 12.01 26.13 -0.30
N ALA A 18 11.40 26.69 0.75
CA ALA A 18 11.21 26.00 2.01
C ALA A 18 10.40 24.72 1.70
N HIS A 19 11.02 23.56 1.93
CA HIS A 19 10.27 22.30 1.92
C HIS A 19 9.19 22.45 2.99
N ALA A 20 7.92 22.41 2.58
CA ALA A 20 6.82 22.44 3.53
C ALA A 20 7.05 21.31 4.55
N ALA A 21 7.07 21.65 5.82
CA ALA A 21 7.28 20.69 6.89
C ALA A 21 6.21 19.58 6.78
N ILE A 22 6.64 18.31 6.81
CA ILE A 22 5.72 17.16 6.78
C ILE A 22 4.87 17.23 8.04
N ALA A 23 3.55 17.45 7.89
CA ALA A 23 2.63 17.40 9.01
C ALA A 23 2.41 15.92 9.39
N THR A 24 2.83 15.55 10.60
CA THR A 24 2.69 14.18 11.11
C THR A 24 1.73 14.17 12.29
N GLY A 25 0.81 13.20 12.32
CA GLY A 25 -0.17 13.04 13.39
C GLY A 25 -0.62 11.60 13.56
N THR A 26 -1.50 11.38 14.53
CA THR A 26 -2.16 10.09 14.75
C THR A 26 -3.66 10.27 14.62
N VAL A 27 -4.32 9.39 13.88
CA VAL A 27 -5.77 9.33 13.73
C VAL A 27 -6.23 7.91 14.00
N GLY A 28 -6.95 7.71 15.09
CA GLY A 28 -7.29 6.36 15.55
C GLY A 28 -6.03 5.53 15.78
N THR A 29 -5.88 4.43 15.04
CA THR A 29 -4.72 3.53 15.09
C THR A 29 -3.68 3.81 13.99
N LEU A 30 -3.89 4.84 13.16
CA LEU A 30 -2.98 5.17 12.06
C LEU A 30 -2.03 6.30 12.46
N LYS A 31 -0.74 6.13 12.18
CA LYS A 31 0.17 7.26 12.04
C LYS A 31 -0.02 7.84 10.63
N VAL A 32 -0.16 9.14 10.52
CA VAL A 32 -0.45 9.84 9.25
C VAL A 32 0.62 10.87 8.97
N GLU A 33 1.14 10.89 7.75
CA GLU A 33 2.03 11.93 7.25
C GLU A 33 1.32 12.62 6.08
N ARG A 34 1.36 13.97 6.03
CA ARG A 34 0.76 14.75 4.94
C ARG A 34 1.84 15.44 4.13
N HIS A 35 1.80 15.26 2.81
CA HIS A 35 2.69 15.87 1.83
C HIS A 35 1.87 16.60 0.76
N GLY A 36 2.45 17.63 0.15
CA GLY A 36 1.74 18.47 -0.82
C GLY A 36 0.68 19.37 -0.17
N ASP A 37 0.21 20.36 -0.91
CA ASP A 37 -0.66 21.42 -0.40
C ASP A 37 -1.88 21.72 -1.29
N HIS A 38 -1.95 21.16 -2.50
CA HIS A 38 -3.02 21.40 -3.45
C HIS A 38 -3.36 20.17 -4.29
N GLY A 39 -4.46 20.24 -5.01
CA GLY A 39 -4.94 19.18 -5.89
C GLY A 39 -5.77 18.13 -5.16
N ARG A 40 -6.07 17.05 -5.88
CA ARG A 40 -6.87 15.93 -5.35
C ARG A 40 -6.14 15.23 -4.22
N ALA A 41 -6.89 14.83 -3.20
CA ALA A 41 -6.34 14.04 -2.11
C ALA A 41 -6.13 12.59 -2.52
N VAL A 42 -5.01 12.03 -2.08
CA VAL A 42 -4.62 10.62 -2.24
C VAL A 42 -4.22 10.07 -0.88
N VAL A 43 -4.66 8.87 -0.55
CA VAL A 43 -4.25 8.15 0.67
C VAL A 43 -3.43 6.93 0.26
N LEU A 44 -2.17 6.87 0.70
CA LEU A 44 -1.25 5.75 0.46
C LEU A 44 -1.27 4.80 1.65
N ILE A 45 -1.64 3.53 1.42
CA ILE A 45 -1.78 2.50 2.45
C ILE A 45 -0.76 1.40 2.17
N PRO A 46 0.25 1.19 3.03
CA PRO A 46 1.27 0.15 2.81
C PRO A 46 0.71 -1.24 3.08
N GLY A 47 1.42 -2.24 2.56
CA GLY A 47 1.16 -3.65 2.85
C GLY A 47 1.62 -4.09 4.24
N LEU A 48 1.54 -5.40 4.48
CA LEU A 48 2.00 -6.03 5.72
C LEU A 48 3.43 -5.61 6.05
N GLN A 49 3.66 -5.16 7.29
CA GLN A 49 4.97 -4.71 7.77
C GLN A 49 5.55 -3.49 7.01
N GLY A 50 4.72 -2.85 6.19
CA GLY A 50 5.13 -1.69 5.41
C GLY A 50 5.01 -0.37 6.18
N GLY A 51 5.60 0.68 5.60
CA GLY A 51 5.55 2.06 6.10
C GLY A 51 5.76 3.04 4.95
N PRO A 52 5.98 4.33 5.24
CA PRO A 52 6.18 5.37 4.22
C PRO A 52 7.32 5.06 3.24
N TRP A 53 8.27 4.25 3.64
CA TRP A 53 9.41 3.82 2.82
C TRP A 53 9.00 3.09 1.54
N VAL A 54 7.85 2.40 1.54
CA VAL A 54 7.29 1.74 0.35
C VAL A 54 6.98 2.75 -0.75
N TRP A 55 6.59 3.97 -0.35
CA TRP A 55 6.02 4.99 -1.21
C TRP A 55 6.94 6.18 -1.52
N GLN A 56 8.23 6.15 -1.11
CA GLN A 56 9.10 7.32 -1.20
C GLN A 56 9.12 7.99 -2.59
N GLN A 57 9.25 7.19 -3.66
CA GLN A 57 9.25 7.74 -5.03
C GLN A 57 7.84 8.20 -5.45
N THR A 58 6.80 7.45 -5.07
CA THR A 58 5.40 7.80 -5.33
C THR A 58 5.02 9.12 -4.65
N ILE A 59 5.38 9.29 -3.38
CA ILE A 59 5.19 10.54 -2.63
C ILE A 59 5.86 11.70 -3.36
N ALA A 60 7.14 11.54 -3.72
CA ALA A 60 7.92 12.60 -4.38
C ALA A 60 7.32 13.05 -5.72
N GLN A 61 6.58 12.18 -6.42
CA GLN A 61 5.88 12.54 -7.66
C GLN A 61 4.49 13.11 -7.39
N LEU A 62 3.67 12.41 -6.60
CA LEU A 62 2.28 12.80 -6.37
C LEU A 62 2.16 14.14 -5.63
N GLN A 63 3.03 14.44 -4.66
CA GLN A 63 2.98 15.70 -3.89
C GLN A 63 3.12 16.97 -4.74
N LYS A 64 3.56 16.85 -5.99
CA LYS A 64 3.69 17.99 -6.91
C LYS A 64 2.33 18.55 -7.35
N ASN A 65 1.28 17.71 -7.37
CA ASN A 65 -0.04 18.06 -7.89
C ASN A 65 -1.19 17.46 -7.07
N HIS A 66 -0.88 16.85 -5.91
CA HIS A 66 -1.86 16.18 -5.04
C HIS A 66 -1.53 16.43 -3.58
N VAL A 67 -2.55 16.43 -2.74
CA VAL A 67 -2.38 16.29 -1.29
C VAL A 67 -2.28 14.81 -0.97
N VAL A 68 -1.13 14.37 -0.47
CA VAL A 68 -0.83 12.97 -0.24
C VAL A 68 -0.83 12.69 1.26
N TYR A 69 -1.72 11.84 1.71
CA TYR A 69 -1.75 11.29 3.05
C TYR A 69 -1.11 9.91 3.01
N VAL A 70 -0.04 9.70 3.77
CA VAL A 70 0.63 8.41 3.89
C VAL A 70 0.32 7.86 5.26
N VAL A 71 -0.32 6.70 5.30
CA VAL A 71 -0.63 6.06 6.58
C VAL A 71 0.36 4.95 6.91
N THR A 72 0.60 4.75 8.20
CA THR A 72 1.29 3.57 8.74
C THR A 72 0.34 2.90 9.70
N LEU A 73 0.09 1.60 9.50
CA LEU A 73 -0.78 0.82 10.35
C LEU A 73 -0.14 0.58 11.73
N ALA A 74 -0.95 0.53 12.77
CA ALA A 74 -0.47 0.21 14.10
C ALA A 74 0.23 -1.15 14.14
N GLY A 75 1.38 -1.22 14.78
CA GLY A 75 2.25 -2.39 14.78
C GLY A 75 3.26 -2.44 13.64
N PHE A 76 3.21 -1.54 12.65
CA PHE A 76 4.14 -1.54 11.52
C PHE A 76 5.14 -0.39 11.62
N ASP A 77 6.31 -0.59 11.01
CA ASP A 77 7.36 0.42 10.85
C ASP A 77 7.68 1.22 12.13
N GLY A 78 7.70 0.54 13.28
CA GLY A 78 7.98 1.16 14.58
C GLY A 78 6.78 1.88 15.23
N VAL A 79 5.61 1.88 14.60
CA VAL A 79 4.36 2.32 15.25
C VAL A 79 3.91 1.26 16.25
N PRO A 80 3.61 1.62 17.51
CA PRO A 80 3.15 0.64 18.49
C PRO A 80 1.89 -0.09 18.04
N ALA A 81 1.82 -1.39 18.34
CA ALA A 81 0.60 -2.15 18.18
C ALA A 81 -0.46 -1.67 19.19
N PRO A 82 -1.77 -1.72 18.87
CA PRO A 82 -2.81 -1.41 19.84
C PRO A 82 -2.74 -2.38 21.02
N ALA A 83 -2.85 -1.85 22.24
CA ALA A 83 -2.84 -2.66 23.46
C ALA A 83 -4.09 -3.53 23.62
N GLU A 84 -5.17 -3.17 22.95
CA GLU A 84 -6.47 -3.82 23.11
C GLU A 84 -6.67 -4.96 22.12
N ASP A 85 -7.42 -5.97 22.55
CA ASP A 85 -7.93 -7.02 21.67
C ASP A 85 -8.98 -6.47 20.68
N GLY A 86 -9.19 -7.15 19.57
CA GLY A 86 -10.16 -6.77 18.55
C GLY A 86 -9.58 -6.91 17.14
N ASN A 87 -10.42 -6.76 16.15
CA ASN A 87 -10.04 -6.90 14.75
C ASN A 87 -9.23 -5.68 14.29
N LEU A 88 -8.04 -5.91 13.73
CA LEU A 88 -7.13 -4.85 13.29
C LEU A 88 -7.60 -4.21 11.97
N PHE A 89 -8.25 -4.99 11.10
CA PHE A 89 -8.85 -4.46 9.86
C PHE A 89 -9.99 -3.49 10.19
N ASP A 90 -10.88 -3.85 11.12
CA ASP A 90 -11.97 -2.95 11.55
C ASP A 90 -11.42 -1.64 12.09
N ARG A 91 -10.36 -1.71 12.91
CA ARG A 91 -9.71 -0.52 13.48
C ARG A 91 -9.01 0.33 12.43
N ALA A 92 -8.38 -0.31 11.44
CA ALA A 92 -7.76 0.40 10.34
C ALA A 92 -8.81 1.11 9.48
N ASP A 93 -9.93 0.44 9.19
CA ASP A 93 -11.07 0.99 8.45
C ASP A 93 -11.71 2.18 9.19
N ASP A 94 -12.06 2.02 10.46
CA ASP A 94 -12.55 3.10 11.33
C ASP A 94 -11.59 4.30 11.37
N SER A 95 -10.29 4.02 11.38
CA SER A 95 -9.28 5.08 11.44
C SER A 95 -9.14 5.81 10.09
N LEU A 96 -9.29 5.10 8.96
CA LEU A 96 -9.38 5.72 7.63
C LEU A 96 -10.64 6.58 7.51
N LEU A 97 -11.78 6.12 8.01
CA LEU A 97 -13.02 6.90 8.06
C LEU A 97 -12.81 8.19 8.86
N ARG A 98 -12.25 8.08 10.08
CA ARG A 98 -11.92 9.26 10.91
C ARG A 98 -10.92 10.19 10.22
N LEU A 99 -9.93 9.67 9.51
CA LEU A 99 -8.97 10.49 8.76
C LEU A 99 -9.70 11.36 7.72
N ILE A 100 -10.60 10.76 6.95
CA ILE A 100 -11.37 11.47 5.92
C ILE A 100 -12.28 12.53 6.55
N GLU A 101 -13.00 12.19 7.61
CA GLU A 101 -13.95 13.10 8.28
C GLU A 101 -13.25 14.25 9.01
N GLN A 102 -12.26 13.96 9.85
CA GLN A 102 -11.56 14.96 10.68
C GLN A 102 -10.79 15.97 9.85
N HIS A 103 -10.17 15.52 8.76
CA HIS A 103 -9.43 16.39 7.85
C HIS A 103 -10.30 16.93 6.70
N LYS A 104 -11.64 16.60 6.69
CA LYS A 104 -12.58 17.02 5.65
C LYS A 104 -12.05 16.72 4.24
N ILE A 105 -11.48 15.54 4.06
CA ILE A 105 -10.92 15.13 2.80
C ILE A 105 -12.06 14.80 1.84
N ASP A 106 -12.16 15.55 0.75
CA ASP A 106 -13.21 15.31 -0.24
C ASP A 106 -12.83 14.16 -1.16
N LYS A 107 -13.48 13.03 -0.97
CA LYS A 107 -13.41 11.81 -1.79
C LYS A 107 -12.00 11.48 -2.28
N PRO A 108 -11.07 11.14 -1.40
CA PRO A 108 -9.71 10.79 -1.80
C PRO A 108 -9.69 9.57 -2.73
N VAL A 109 -8.60 9.43 -3.48
CA VAL A 109 -8.23 8.15 -4.10
C VAL A 109 -7.44 7.35 -3.08
N LEU A 110 -7.86 6.11 -2.84
CA LEU A 110 -7.08 5.19 -2.00
C LEU A 110 -6.12 4.39 -2.90
N ILE A 111 -4.85 4.41 -2.55
CA ILE A 111 -3.80 3.62 -3.23
C ILE A 111 -3.19 2.71 -2.19
N GLY A 112 -3.50 1.42 -2.27
CA GLY A 112 -3.05 0.42 -1.31
C GLY A 112 -2.14 -0.63 -1.95
N HIS A 113 -1.13 -1.07 -1.21
CA HIS A 113 -0.26 -2.18 -1.61
C HIS A 113 -0.58 -3.41 -0.78
N SER A 114 -0.75 -4.58 -1.41
CA SER A 114 -0.96 -5.85 -0.72
C SER A 114 -2.12 -5.74 0.29
N LEU A 115 -1.91 -6.07 1.56
CA LEU A 115 -2.87 -5.86 2.65
C LEU A 115 -3.49 -4.44 2.65
N GLY A 116 -2.71 -3.40 2.32
CA GLY A 116 -3.24 -2.05 2.17
C GLY A 116 -4.18 -1.90 0.98
N GLY A 117 -3.97 -2.68 -0.09
CA GLY A 117 -4.88 -2.78 -1.23
C GLY A 117 -6.18 -3.49 -0.86
N THR A 118 -6.09 -4.58 -0.10
CA THR A 118 -7.24 -5.28 0.48
C THR A 118 -8.07 -4.33 1.37
N LEU A 119 -7.41 -3.55 2.24
CA LEU A 119 -8.08 -2.52 3.05
C LEU A 119 -8.74 -1.42 2.20
N ALA A 120 -8.10 -0.97 1.12
CA ALA A 120 -8.67 0.03 0.22
C ALA A 120 -9.92 -0.50 -0.52
N LEU A 121 -9.90 -1.76 -0.96
CA LEU A 121 -11.06 -2.44 -1.55
C LEU A 121 -12.20 -2.58 -0.54
N ARG A 122 -11.89 -3.01 0.69
CA ARG A 122 -12.85 -3.10 1.78
C ARG A 122 -13.52 -1.74 2.03
N PHE A 123 -12.72 -0.70 2.24
CA PHE A 123 -13.21 0.65 2.49
C PHE A 123 -14.14 1.15 1.37
N ALA A 124 -13.78 0.90 0.11
CA ALA A 124 -14.63 1.29 -1.02
C ALA A 124 -15.96 0.51 -1.07
N GLY A 125 -15.97 -0.75 -0.66
CA GLY A 125 -17.19 -1.55 -0.54
C GLY A 125 -18.12 -1.09 0.59
N GLU A 126 -17.55 -0.72 1.73
CA GLU A 126 -18.29 -0.29 2.93
C GLU A 126 -18.66 1.20 2.89
N HIS A 127 -17.80 2.05 2.30
CA HIS A 127 -17.94 3.52 2.23
C HIS A 127 -17.88 4.09 0.80
N PRO A 128 -18.67 3.59 -0.17
CA PRO A 128 -18.51 3.90 -1.60
C PRO A 128 -18.69 5.39 -1.95
N ARG A 129 -19.34 6.17 -1.08
CA ARG A 129 -19.57 7.60 -1.28
C ARG A 129 -18.43 8.49 -0.78
N LEU A 130 -17.49 7.92 -0.02
CA LEU A 130 -16.41 8.67 0.62
C LEU A 130 -15.10 8.63 -0.16
N VAL A 131 -15.03 7.90 -1.27
CA VAL A 131 -13.84 7.79 -2.12
C VAL A 131 -14.19 8.08 -3.58
N SER A 132 -13.22 8.49 -4.38
CA SER A 132 -13.40 8.73 -5.83
C SER A 132 -12.81 7.62 -6.69
N GLY A 133 -11.98 6.74 -6.13
CA GLY A 133 -11.38 5.61 -6.82
C GLY A 133 -10.44 4.83 -5.92
N VAL A 134 -10.08 3.64 -6.36
CA VAL A 134 -9.12 2.75 -5.68
C VAL A 134 -8.06 2.28 -6.66
N VAL A 135 -6.81 2.32 -6.23
CA VAL A 135 -5.73 1.55 -6.85
C VAL A 135 -5.25 0.52 -5.84
N ALA A 136 -5.49 -0.75 -6.13
CA ALA A 136 -4.94 -1.85 -5.37
C ALA A 136 -3.72 -2.42 -6.11
N VAL A 137 -2.60 -2.54 -5.43
CA VAL A 137 -1.35 -3.04 -5.97
C VAL A 137 -1.11 -4.42 -5.37
N GLU A 138 -1.46 -5.46 -6.11
CA GLU A 138 -1.49 -6.85 -5.62
C GLU A 138 -2.26 -6.98 -4.28
N GLY A 139 -3.37 -6.20 -4.19
CA GLY A 139 -4.28 -6.21 -3.05
C GLY A 139 -5.62 -6.81 -3.48
N LEU A 140 -5.95 -7.98 -3.01
CA LEU A 140 -7.06 -8.76 -3.53
C LEU A 140 -8.20 -8.88 -2.51
N PRO A 141 -9.45 -9.07 -2.97
CA PRO A 141 -10.61 -9.15 -2.09
C PRO A 141 -10.71 -10.48 -1.31
N ILE A 142 -9.91 -11.45 -1.67
CA ILE A 142 -9.74 -12.73 -1.00
C ILE A 142 -8.30 -13.20 -1.21
N PHE A 143 -7.75 -13.86 -0.21
CA PHE A 143 -6.40 -14.41 -0.32
C PHE A 143 -6.33 -15.45 -1.46
N PRO A 144 -5.36 -15.35 -2.39
CA PRO A 144 -5.25 -16.24 -3.54
C PRO A 144 -5.27 -17.71 -3.15
N GLY A 145 -6.10 -18.50 -3.83
CA GLY A 145 -6.28 -19.92 -3.56
C GLY A 145 -7.34 -20.24 -2.50
N MET A 146 -7.92 -19.23 -1.85
CA MET A 146 -8.94 -19.40 -0.81
C MET A 146 -10.39 -19.30 -1.34
N GLU A 147 -10.58 -19.10 -2.64
CA GLU A 147 -11.88 -18.79 -3.26
C GLU A 147 -12.95 -19.86 -3.04
N ARG A 148 -12.52 -21.12 -2.87
CA ARG A 148 -13.39 -22.29 -2.67
C ARG A 148 -13.32 -22.87 -1.26
N VAL A 149 -12.51 -22.25 -0.39
CA VAL A 149 -12.36 -22.68 1.00
C VAL A 149 -13.49 -22.06 1.83
N SER A 150 -14.15 -22.85 2.68
CA SER A 150 -15.24 -22.35 3.51
C SER A 150 -14.74 -21.30 4.52
N THR A 151 -15.64 -20.46 5.02
CA THR A 151 -15.30 -19.43 6.02
C THR A 151 -14.71 -20.05 7.27
N GLU A 152 -15.24 -21.19 7.73
CA GLU A 152 -14.77 -21.91 8.90
C GLU A 152 -13.36 -22.45 8.69
N GLN A 153 -13.11 -23.01 7.51
CA GLN A 153 -11.78 -23.51 7.16
C GLN A 153 -10.76 -22.39 7.04
N ARG A 154 -11.13 -21.25 6.40
CA ARG A 154 -10.24 -20.08 6.35
C ARG A 154 -9.87 -19.56 7.74
N LYS A 155 -10.85 -19.48 8.66
CA LYS A 155 -10.60 -19.09 10.06
C LYS A 155 -9.64 -20.03 10.76
N MET A 156 -9.82 -21.34 10.65
CA MET A 156 -8.89 -22.32 11.24
C MET A 156 -7.47 -22.17 10.68
N MET A 157 -7.33 -21.97 9.36
CA MET A 157 -6.03 -21.75 8.71
C MET A 157 -5.39 -20.44 9.18
N ALA A 158 -6.19 -19.40 9.34
CA ALA A 158 -5.77 -18.09 9.83
C ALA A 158 -5.26 -18.17 11.29
N GLU A 159 -5.97 -18.84 12.18
CA GLU A 159 -5.57 -19.07 13.57
C GLU A 159 -4.25 -19.86 13.67
N GLN A 160 -4.12 -20.91 12.85
CA GLN A 160 -2.88 -21.69 12.78
C GLN A 160 -1.71 -20.85 12.27
N MET A 161 -1.93 -20.04 11.22
CA MET A 161 -0.92 -19.11 10.67
C MET A 161 -0.53 -18.07 11.71
N GLN A 162 -1.49 -17.44 12.37
CA GLN A 162 -1.26 -16.45 13.43
C GLN A 162 -0.39 -17.04 14.54
N THR A 163 -0.74 -18.22 15.03
CA THR A 163 0.01 -18.93 16.10
C THR A 163 1.45 -19.17 15.67
N THR A 164 1.64 -19.68 14.47
CA THR A 164 2.97 -19.98 13.92
C THR A 164 3.82 -18.72 13.72
N MET A 165 3.25 -17.67 13.15
CA MET A 165 3.97 -16.41 12.93
C MET A 165 4.29 -15.68 14.23
N ALA A 166 3.34 -15.65 15.19
CA ALA A 166 3.52 -14.98 16.47
C ALA A 166 4.57 -15.64 17.38
N ALA A 167 4.89 -16.93 17.15
CA ALA A 167 5.92 -17.67 17.88
C ALA A 167 7.35 -17.39 17.41
N ALA A 168 7.53 -16.64 16.30
CA ALA A 168 8.86 -16.36 15.76
C ALA A 168 9.69 -15.49 16.73
N THR A 169 10.96 -15.86 16.90
CA THR A 169 11.93 -14.96 17.56
C THR A 169 12.24 -13.77 16.65
N LEU A 170 12.80 -12.71 17.24
CA LEU A 170 13.20 -11.53 16.43
C LEU A 170 14.21 -11.89 15.33
N GLU A 171 15.13 -12.81 15.59
CA GLU A 171 16.11 -13.27 14.59
C GLU A 171 15.42 -14.04 13.46
N GLN A 172 14.51 -14.95 13.80
CA GLN A 172 13.70 -15.68 12.82
C GLN A 172 12.85 -14.71 11.99
N PHE A 173 12.23 -13.73 12.61
CA PHE A 173 11.43 -12.73 11.93
C PHE A 173 12.26 -11.90 10.94
N LYS A 174 13.46 -11.43 11.35
CA LYS A 174 14.39 -10.75 10.45
C LYS A 174 14.84 -11.62 9.28
N ALA A 175 15.14 -12.89 9.53
CA ALA A 175 15.52 -13.83 8.48
C ALA A 175 14.34 -14.10 7.51
N GLN A 176 13.13 -14.25 8.03
CA GLN A 176 11.92 -14.45 7.24
C GLN A 176 11.61 -13.22 6.35
N THR A 177 11.71 -12.01 6.91
CA THR A 177 11.50 -10.78 6.12
C THR A 177 12.53 -10.62 5.02
N LEU A 178 13.80 -10.92 5.28
CA LEU A 178 14.83 -10.90 4.25
C LEU A 178 14.55 -11.95 3.16
N GLY A 179 14.23 -13.18 3.57
CA GLY A 179 13.89 -14.26 2.64
C GLY A 179 12.67 -13.93 1.79
N TYR A 180 11.66 -13.33 2.38
CA TYR A 180 10.47 -12.85 1.66
C TYR A 180 10.82 -11.77 0.64
N MET A 181 11.57 -10.74 1.04
CA MET A 181 11.99 -9.67 0.13
C MET A 181 12.82 -10.18 -1.05
N GLN A 182 13.70 -11.17 -0.82
CA GLN A 182 14.54 -11.78 -1.87
C GLN A 182 13.76 -12.67 -2.83
N LYS A 183 12.74 -13.39 -2.35
CA LYS A 183 12.06 -14.43 -3.15
C LYS A 183 10.75 -13.92 -3.77
N VAL A 184 10.07 -13.02 -3.09
CA VAL A 184 8.72 -12.55 -3.44
C VAL A 184 8.67 -11.03 -3.59
N GLY A 185 9.40 -10.30 -2.74
CA GLY A 185 9.27 -8.86 -2.61
C GLY A 185 9.75 -8.09 -3.84
N VAL A 186 11.02 -8.23 -4.18
CA VAL A 186 11.66 -7.46 -5.26
C VAL A 186 12.61 -8.33 -6.09
N ILE A 187 12.86 -7.92 -7.34
CA ILE A 187 13.76 -8.63 -8.26
C ILE A 187 15.22 -8.40 -7.87
N ASP A 188 15.59 -7.15 -7.54
CA ASP A 188 16.98 -6.78 -7.22
C ASP A 188 17.33 -7.18 -5.77
N PRO A 189 18.34 -8.06 -5.56
CA PRO A 189 18.79 -8.43 -4.22
C PRO A 189 19.29 -7.26 -3.38
N GLN A 190 19.79 -6.18 -3.98
CA GLN A 190 20.22 -4.98 -3.26
C GLN A 190 19.03 -4.22 -2.68
N LEU A 191 17.92 -4.14 -3.42
CA LEU A 191 16.67 -3.60 -2.89
C LEU A 191 16.13 -4.47 -1.76
N ALA A 192 16.18 -5.80 -1.89
CA ALA A 192 15.80 -6.71 -0.83
C ALA A 192 16.60 -6.47 0.46
N ALA A 193 17.92 -6.40 0.36
CA ALA A 193 18.81 -6.15 1.49
C ALA A 193 18.57 -4.75 2.11
N ARG A 194 18.26 -3.76 1.29
CA ARG A 194 17.95 -2.39 1.75
C ARG A 194 16.65 -2.30 2.52
N TYR A 195 15.58 -2.95 2.07
CA TYR A 195 14.22 -2.75 2.59
C TYR A 195 13.80 -3.80 3.63
N ALA A 196 14.37 -5.02 3.63
CA ALA A 196 14.05 -6.03 4.64
C ALA A 196 14.23 -5.55 6.10
N PRO A 197 15.27 -4.77 6.46
CA PRO A 197 15.40 -4.23 7.81
C PRO A 197 14.26 -3.26 8.18
N MET A 198 13.63 -2.61 7.22
CA MET A 198 12.49 -1.71 7.46
C MET A 198 11.22 -2.50 7.76
N ASN A 199 10.94 -3.58 7.02
CA ASN A 199 9.86 -4.53 7.36
C ASN A 199 10.04 -5.07 8.78
N ALA A 200 11.26 -5.44 9.15
CA ALA A 200 11.57 -6.04 10.44
C ALA A 200 11.46 -5.08 11.64
N ARG A 201 11.14 -3.79 11.42
CA ARG A 201 10.77 -2.85 12.50
C ARG A 201 9.34 -3.03 13.01
N SER A 202 8.57 -3.89 12.37
CA SER A 202 7.18 -4.16 12.71
C SER A 202 7.05 -5.12 13.89
N ASP A 203 5.95 -5.00 14.64
CA ASP A 203 5.60 -5.91 15.72
C ASP A 203 5.22 -7.28 15.15
N ILE A 204 5.81 -8.34 15.70
CA ILE A 204 5.64 -9.72 15.20
C ILE A 204 4.19 -10.19 15.39
N LYS A 205 3.60 -9.90 16.57
CA LYS A 205 2.25 -10.35 16.91
C LYS A 205 1.20 -9.56 16.10
N ALA A 206 1.39 -8.25 15.93
CA ALA A 206 0.51 -7.45 15.09
C ALA A 206 0.58 -7.91 13.64
N SER A 207 1.78 -8.18 13.12
CA SER A 207 1.98 -8.73 11.76
C SER A 207 1.25 -10.06 11.58
N ALA A 208 1.35 -10.96 12.57
CA ALA A 208 0.66 -12.25 12.57
C ALA A 208 -0.87 -12.09 12.57
N ARG A 209 -1.40 -11.14 13.35
CA ARG A 209 -2.85 -10.85 13.41
C ARG A 209 -3.37 -10.29 12.09
N TYR A 210 -2.71 -9.25 11.53
CA TYR A 210 -3.12 -8.71 10.23
C TYR A 210 -3.10 -9.78 9.12
N MET A 211 -2.08 -10.63 9.08
CA MET A 211 -2.01 -11.71 8.10
C MET A 211 -3.15 -12.72 8.29
N ALA A 212 -3.49 -13.05 9.54
CA ALA A 212 -4.59 -13.97 9.83
C ALA A 212 -5.94 -13.37 9.46
N GLU A 213 -6.17 -12.09 9.75
CA GLU A 213 -7.40 -11.38 9.39
C GLU A 213 -7.55 -11.27 7.86
N ASP A 214 -6.46 -11.03 7.12
CA ASP A 214 -6.45 -11.02 5.66
C ASP A 214 -6.82 -12.41 5.10
N LEU A 215 -6.17 -13.47 5.59
CA LEU A 215 -6.44 -14.85 5.17
C LEU A 215 -7.88 -15.31 5.47
N ALA A 216 -8.46 -14.88 6.59
CA ALA A 216 -9.83 -15.20 6.96
C ALA A 216 -10.87 -14.44 6.13
N SER A 217 -10.50 -13.30 5.56
CA SER A 217 -11.41 -12.37 4.89
C SER A 217 -11.89 -12.90 3.53
N ASP A 218 -13.11 -12.50 3.17
CA ASP A 218 -13.67 -12.60 1.82
C ASP A 218 -14.52 -11.35 1.56
N LEU A 219 -13.95 -10.41 0.86
CA LEU A 219 -14.56 -9.11 0.60
C LEU A 219 -15.39 -9.11 -0.70
N ARG A 220 -15.32 -10.18 -1.51
CA ARG A 220 -16.00 -10.28 -2.81
C ARG A 220 -17.49 -9.91 -2.75
N PRO A 221 -18.28 -10.42 -1.79
CA PRO A 221 -19.70 -10.06 -1.72
C PRO A 221 -19.98 -8.57 -1.47
N GLY A 222 -19.06 -7.86 -0.83
CA GLY A 222 -19.16 -6.42 -0.55
C GLY A 222 -18.80 -5.54 -1.75
N LEU A 223 -17.98 -6.05 -2.68
CA LEU A 223 -17.46 -5.26 -3.80
C LEU A 223 -18.52 -4.77 -4.79
N LYS A 224 -19.71 -5.41 -4.84
CA LYS A 224 -20.85 -4.93 -5.62
C LYS A 224 -21.32 -3.51 -5.25
N HIS A 225 -20.96 -3.05 -4.05
CA HIS A 225 -21.26 -1.71 -3.56
C HIS A 225 -20.18 -0.69 -3.90
N ALA A 226 -18.99 -1.12 -4.29
CA ALA A 226 -17.87 -0.27 -4.68
C ALA A 226 -18.10 0.32 -6.09
N ASN A 227 -18.99 1.30 -6.19
CA ASN A 227 -19.41 1.93 -7.46
C ASN A 227 -18.40 2.96 -8.00
N VAL A 228 -17.15 2.93 -7.53
CA VAL A 228 -16.06 3.79 -7.98
C VAL A 228 -15.14 3.05 -8.93
N PRO A 229 -14.37 3.74 -9.79
CA PRO A 229 -13.31 3.11 -10.57
C PRO A 229 -12.29 2.40 -9.67
N ILE A 230 -11.98 1.15 -9.99
CA ILE A 230 -10.97 0.34 -9.30
C ILE A 230 -9.92 -0.09 -10.32
N LEU A 231 -8.66 0.16 -10.01
CA LEU A 231 -7.52 -0.35 -10.75
C LEU A 231 -6.77 -1.35 -9.88
N GLU A 232 -6.73 -2.62 -10.29
CA GLU A 232 -5.84 -3.62 -9.71
C GLU A 232 -4.56 -3.70 -10.56
N ILE A 233 -3.40 -3.56 -9.92
CA ILE A 233 -2.09 -3.71 -10.55
C ILE A 233 -1.51 -5.07 -10.18
N SER A 234 -1.40 -5.94 -11.18
CA SER A 234 -0.84 -7.28 -11.06
C SER A 234 0.64 -7.27 -11.49
N PRO A 235 1.62 -7.33 -10.56
CA PRO A 235 3.01 -7.51 -10.96
C PRO A 235 3.22 -8.89 -11.58
N TYR A 236 4.16 -9.00 -12.52
CA TYR A 236 4.52 -10.27 -13.12
C TYR A 236 6.02 -10.37 -13.36
N TYR A 237 6.62 -11.46 -12.89
CA TYR A 237 8.01 -11.80 -13.16
C TYR A 237 8.08 -13.24 -13.66
N ALA A 238 8.30 -13.42 -14.96
CA ALA A 238 8.21 -14.70 -15.63
C ALA A 238 9.00 -15.86 -14.98
N PRO A 239 10.23 -15.65 -14.45
CA PRO A 239 10.96 -16.72 -13.77
C PRO A 239 10.22 -17.36 -12.59
N ASP A 240 9.41 -16.58 -11.83
CA ASP A 240 8.69 -17.08 -10.65
C ASP A 240 7.48 -17.96 -11.05
N PHE A 241 7.05 -17.88 -12.31
CA PHE A 241 5.90 -18.61 -12.85
C PHE A 241 6.26 -19.62 -13.94
N SER A 242 7.56 -19.99 -14.05
CA SER A 242 8.05 -20.88 -15.09
C SER A 242 7.99 -22.36 -14.74
N GLN A 243 7.77 -22.72 -13.47
CA GLN A 243 7.79 -24.08 -12.96
C GLN A 243 6.53 -24.44 -12.15
N PRO A 244 6.07 -25.70 -12.19
CA PRO A 244 5.02 -26.18 -11.29
C PRO A 244 5.44 -26.00 -9.81
N PRO A 245 4.48 -25.78 -8.89
CA PRO A 245 3.03 -25.73 -9.11
C PRO A 245 2.51 -24.35 -9.58
N MET A 246 3.35 -23.35 -9.68
CA MET A 246 2.99 -21.97 -10.04
C MET A 246 3.34 -21.68 -11.50
N GLN A 247 2.69 -22.36 -12.44
CA GLN A 247 2.93 -22.14 -13.88
C GLN A 247 1.81 -21.30 -14.48
N PHE A 248 2.06 -19.99 -14.62
CA PHE A 248 1.12 -19.03 -15.19
C PHE A 248 1.82 -18.12 -16.19
N SER A 249 1.18 -17.85 -17.32
CA SER A 249 1.54 -16.71 -18.16
C SER A 249 1.04 -15.40 -17.52
N GLU A 250 1.62 -14.28 -17.93
CA GLU A 250 1.19 -12.93 -17.51
C GLU A 250 -0.32 -12.73 -17.75
N ALA A 251 -0.81 -13.11 -18.94
CA ALA A 251 -2.23 -13.03 -19.28
C ALA A 251 -3.12 -13.90 -18.38
N GLN A 252 -2.65 -15.09 -18.02
CA GLN A 252 -3.39 -15.98 -17.10
C GLN A 252 -3.45 -15.38 -15.68
N LYS A 253 -2.37 -14.75 -15.18
CA LYS A 253 -2.39 -14.08 -13.88
C LYS A 253 -3.38 -12.91 -13.89
N VAL A 254 -3.37 -12.08 -14.94
CA VAL A 254 -4.34 -10.98 -15.12
C VAL A 254 -5.77 -11.51 -15.14
N ALA A 255 -6.06 -12.55 -15.91
CA ALA A 255 -7.38 -13.16 -15.98
C ALA A 255 -7.82 -13.74 -14.61
N TYR A 256 -6.91 -14.34 -13.88
CA TYR A 256 -7.18 -14.83 -12.53
C TYR A 256 -7.54 -13.68 -11.58
N TYR A 257 -6.77 -12.59 -11.54
CA TYR A 257 -7.09 -11.42 -10.70
C TYR A 257 -8.42 -10.77 -11.11
N GLN A 258 -8.69 -10.68 -12.43
CA GLN A 258 -9.97 -10.20 -12.93
C GLN A 258 -11.14 -11.06 -12.43
N SER A 259 -10.96 -12.38 -12.33
CA SER A 259 -11.99 -13.28 -11.82
C SER A 259 -12.31 -13.09 -10.34
N LEU A 260 -11.32 -12.64 -9.54
CA LEU A 260 -11.53 -12.34 -8.11
C LEU A 260 -12.29 -11.01 -7.90
N LEU A 261 -12.24 -10.11 -8.88
CA LEU A 261 -12.87 -8.78 -8.85
C LEU A 261 -14.18 -8.73 -9.66
N VAL A 262 -14.75 -9.88 -10.03
CA VAL A 262 -15.94 -9.96 -10.90
C VAL A 262 -17.15 -9.21 -10.32
N ASP A 263 -17.28 -9.15 -9.00
CA ASP A 263 -18.37 -8.45 -8.32
C ASP A 263 -18.13 -6.92 -8.22
N ALA A 264 -16.94 -6.42 -8.55
CA ALA A 264 -16.65 -4.98 -8.58
C ALA A 264 -16.97 -4.43 -9.99
N PRO A 265 -18.04 -3.62 -10.16
CA PRO A 265 -18.60 -3.29 -11.47
C PRO A 265 -17.64 -2.46 -12.35
N ASN A 266 -16.74 -1.71 -11.74
CA ASN A 266 -15.83 -0.79 -12.43
C ASN A 266 -14.34 -1.19 -12.25
N ALA A 267 -14.06 -2.47 -11.93
CA ALA A 267 -12.70 -2.94 -11.75
C ALA A 267 -12.03 -3.25 -13.08
N LYS A 268 -10.76 -2.86 -13.18
CA LYS A 268 -9.85 -3.21 -14.28
C LYS A 268 -8.56 -3.73 -13.69
N VAL A 269 -7.99 -4.75 -14.33
CA VAL A 269 -6.68 -5.30 -13.96
C VAL A 269 -5.68 -4.95 -15.05
N VAL A 270 -4.52 -4.42 -14.64
CA VAL A 270 -3.38 -4.19 -15.54
C VAL A 270 -2.15 -4.90 -15.00
N SER A 271 -1.30 -5.38 -15.88
CA SER A 271 -0.02 -5.96 -15.47
C SER A 271 1.11 -4.94 -15.57
N ILE A 272 2.07 -5.03 -14.64
CA ILE A 272 3.38 -4.37 -14.74
C ILE A 272 4.45 -5.46 -14.67
N SER A 273 5.24 -5.57 -15.74
CA SER A 273 6.26 -6.59 -15.93
C SER A 273 7.56 -5.97 -16.48
N PRO A 274 8.76 -6.47 -16.14
CA PRO A 274 9.01 -7.45 -15.08
C PRO A 274 8.94 -6.81 -13.68
N ALA A 275 8.15 -7.37 -12.78
CA ALA A 275 8.06 -6.90 -11.39
C ALA A 275 7.61 -8.02 -10.47
N ARG A 276 8.05 -7.96 -9.22
CA ARG A 276 7.57 -8.75 -8.10
C ARG A 276 6.60 -7.93 -7.24
N HIS A 277 6.29 -8.41 -6.05
CA HIS A 277 5.25 -7.89 -5.16
C HIS A 277 5.34 -6.36 -4.90
N PHE A 278 6.54 -5.81 -4.70
CA PHE A 278 6.74 -4.37 -4.55
C PHE A 278 6.99 -3.71 -5.91
N VAL A 279 5.99 -3.72 -6.78
CA VAL A 279 6.07 -3.18 -8.14
C VAL A 279 6.56 -1.73 -8.19
N MET A 280 6.21 -0.92 -7.18
CA MET A 280 6.64 0.47 -7.04
C MET A 280 8.14 0.62 -6.77
N LEU A 281 8.80 -0.44 -6.29
CA LEU A 281 10.25 -0.49 -6.10
C LEU A 281 10.97 -1.08 -7.32
N ASP A 282 10.39 -2.11 -7.96
CA ASP A 282 10.97 -2.75 -9.14
C ASP A 282 10.80 -1.91 -10.41
N GLN A 283 9.64 -1.29 -10.60
CA GLN A 283 9.27 -0.55 -11.81
C GLN A 283 8.67 0.84 -11.51
N PRO A 284 9.40 1.72 -10.79
CA PRO A 284 8.84 2.97 -10.29
C PRO A 284 8.28 3.88 -11.39
N MET A 285 8.92 3.92 -12.56
CA MET A 285 8.46 4.75 -13.68
C MET A 285 7.18 4.22 -14.32
N LYS A 286 7.10 2.90 -14.57
CA LYS A 286 5.89 2.28 -15.11
C LYS A 286 4.73 2.39 -14.11
N PHE A 287 5.02 2.18 -12.84
CA PHE A 287 4.05 2.32 -11.76
C PHE A 287 3.48 3.75 -11.74
N GLN A 288 4.35 4.78 -11.76
CA GLN A 288 3.90 6.18 -11.77
C GLN A 288 3.07 6.50 -13.02
N GLN A 289 3.48 6.07 -14.21
CA GLN A 289 2.72 6.28 -15.45
C GLN A 289 1.33 5.63 -15.38
N THR A 290 1.23 4.45 -14.79
CA THR A 290 -0.04 3.74 -14.57
C THR A 290 -0.93 4.52 -13.63
N LEU A 291 -0.39 5.01 -12.50
CA LEU A 291 -1.11 5.88 -11.57
C LEU A 291 -1.60 7.16 -12.24
N ASP A 292 -0.72 7.87 -12.94
CA ASP A 292 -1.07 9.14 -13.61
C ASP A 292 -2.18 8.94 -14.64
N THR A 293 -2.15 7.81 -15.36
CA THR A 293 -3.19 7.45 -16.32
C THR A 293 -4.53 7.22 -15.62
N PHE A 294 -4.54 6.48 -14.52
CA PHE A 294 -5.76 6.24 -13.75
C PHE A 294 -6.29 7.52 -13.12
N LEU A 295 -5.46 8.30 -12.45
CA LEU A 295 -5.86 9.54 -11.77
C LEU A 295 -6.47 10.58 -12.72
N LYS A 296 -6.08 10.59 -13.99
CA LYS A 296 -6.67 11.44 -15.04
C LYS A 296 -8.07 11.01 -15.47
N THR A 297 -8.50 9.81 -15.16
CA THR A 297 -9.85 9.32 -15.48
C THR A 297 -10.89 9.68 -14.43
N LEU A 298 -10.46 10.17 -13.29
CA LEU A 298 -11.28 10.58 -12.16
C LEU A 298 -11.51 12.10 -12.17
#